data_fee50ba0b052db9d46476fb0d017a7a1
#
_entry.id   fee50ba0b052db9d46476fb0d017a7a1
#
_cell.length_a   1.000
_cell.length_b   1.000
_cell.length_c   1.000
_cell.angle_alpha   90.00
_cell.angle_beta   90.00
_cell.angle_gamma   90.00
#
_symmetry.space_group_name_H-M   'P 1'
#
loop_
_entity.id
_entity.type
_entity.pdbx_description
1 polymer ?
#
loop_
_entity_poly.entity_id
_entity_poly.type
_entity_poly.pdbx_seq_one_letter_code
_entity_poly.pdbx_strand_id
1 'polypeptide(L)'
;MNGRRITLSLMAFASSSLLFISPAAADCLIAGSVSAAPSTTQSCLGAWEYTLSLTWDTGTRYALSHFDLLIAHPGGNCNCQNLNQALNWLSPIGISSGEPAGCSVSYEGFLNCTGDPSIDITDLLLKFEPIESADCKPGTTGQGTYTFFSAYPPAPISEPNLSLVDKFGQLVCYGPLTGVFPGLPCDPTATEARSWGSQKASYR
;
A
#
# COMPACT_ATOMS: atom_id res chain seq x y z
N MET A 1 86.83 -23.92 -4.15
CA MET A 1 85.52 -24.00 -4.84
C MET A 1 84.47 -24.11 -3.74
N ASN A 2 83.86 -22.99 -3.38
CA ASN A 2 82.86 -22.87 -2.30
C ASN A 2 81.44 -22.78 -2.91
N GLY A 3 80.68 -23.89 -2.80
CA GLY A 3 79.30 -23.93 -3.23
C GLY A 3 78.36 -23.34 -2.15
N ARG A 4 77.75 -22.21 -2.41
CA ARG A 4 76.67 -21.63 -1.59
C ARG A 4 75.34 -22.30 -1.96
N ARG A 5 74.72 -22.95 -0.98
CA ARG A 5 73.36 -23.47 -1.07
C ARG A 5 72.41 -22.33 -0.73
N ILE A 6 71.53 -21.95 -1.69
CA ILE A 6 70.42 -21.00 -1.52
C ILE A 6 69.25 -21.85 -1.10
N THR A 7 68.75 -21.60 0.12
CA THR A 7 67.47 -22.17 0.62
C THR A 7 66.37 -21.24 0.27
N LEU A 8 65.45 -21.67 -0.62
CA LEU A 8 64.25 -20.92 -0.98
C LEU A 8 63.16 -21.25 0.06
N SER A 9 62.81 -20.26 0.89
CA SER A 9 61.65 -20.36 1.80
C SER A 9 60.39 -19.99 1.04
N LEU A 10 59.50 -20.94 0.85
CA LEU A 10 58.16 -20.72 0.32
C LEU A 10 57.28 -20.21 1.46
N MET A 11 56.92 -18.91 1.43
CA MET A 11 55.85 -18.36 2.29
C MET A 11 54.52 -18.68 1.66
N ALA A 12 53.74 -19.54 2.29
CA ALA A 12 52.34 -19.78 1.94
C ALA A 12 51.48 -18.67 2.53
N PHE A 13 50.94 -17.79 1.68
CA PHE A 13 49.92 -16.84 2.07
C PHE A 13 48.59 -17.56 2.17
N ALA A 14 48.08 -17.76 3.39
CA ALA A 14 46.72 -18.20 3.62
C ALA A 14 45.76 -17.01 3.40
N SER A 15 45.11 -16.98 2.25
CA SER A 15 44.02 -16.02 1.97
C SER A 15 42.79 -16.42 2.79
N SER A 16 42.55 -15.76 3.91
CA SER A 16 41.28 -15.83 4.64
C SER A 16 40.22 -15.07 3.87
N SER A 17 39.39 -15.78 3.11
CA SER A 17 38.18 -15.24 2.53
C SER A 17 37.17 -14.95 3.63
N LEU A 18 37.08 -13.71 4.05
CA LEU A 18 35.96 -13.22 4.87
C LEU A 18 34.68 -13.29 4.04
N LEU A 19 33.86 -14.29 4.30
CA LEU A 19 32.50 -14.36 3.83
C LEU A 19 31.74 -13.22 4.52
N PHE A 20 31.53 -12.11 3.83
CA PHE A 20 30.56 -11.11 4.23
C PHE A 20 29.18 -11.73 4.03
N ILE A 21 28.60 -12.23 5.11
CA ILE A 21 27.17 -12.54 5.18
C ILE A 21 26.48 -11.19 5.19
N SER A 22 26.05 -10.71 4.03
CA SER A 22 25.12 -9.59 3.96
C SER A 22 23.88 -9.99 4.76
N PRO A 23 23.44 -9.21 5.76
CA PRO A 23 22.13 -9.45 6.35
C PRO A 23 21.12 -9.45 5.20
N ALA A 24 20.34 -10.52 5.10
CA ALA A 24 19.17 -10.51 4.21
C ALA A 24 18.36 -9.28 4.60
N ALA A 25 18.13 -8.37 3.66
CA ALA A 25 17.18 -7.31 3.87
C ALA A 25 15.86 -8.00 4.23
N ALA A 26 15.31 -7.67 5.40
CA ALA A 26 14.04 -8.21 5.80
C ALA A 26 13.03 -7.73 4.74
N ASP A 27 12.34 -8.68 4.11
CA ASP A 27 11.38 -8.36 3.07
C ASP A 27 10.20 -7.63 3.71
N CYS A 28 10.00 -6.37 3.35
CA CYS A 28 8.82 -5.61 3.71
C CYS A 28 7.59 -6.24 3.04
N LEU A 29 6.51 -6.37 3.78
CA LEU A 29 5.27 -6.96 3.31
C LEU A 29 4.09 -6.02 3.60
N ILE A 30 3.22 -5.85 2.62
CA ILE A 30 1.89 -5.29 2.79
C ILE A 30 0.92 -6.07 1.91
N ALA A 31 -0.21 -6.45 2.48
CA ALA A 31 -1.27 -7.11 1.72
C ALA A 31 -2.64 -6.70 2.26
N GLY A 32 -3.59 -6.57 1.36
CA GLY A 32 -4.95 -6.20 1.72
C GLY A 32 -6.02 -6.86 0.89
N SER A 33 -7.23 -6.86 1.46
CA SER A 33 -8.44 -7.26 0.74
C SER A 33 -9.57 -6.28 1.02
N VAL A 34 -10.30 -5.91 -0.03
CA VAL A 34 -11.46 -5.02 0.08
C VAL A 34 -12.74 -5.80 -0.21
N SER A 35 -13.71 -5.64 0.67
CA SER A 35 -15.10 -6.06 0.47
C SER A 35 -16.00 -4.84 0.40
N ALA A 36 -17.19 -4.98 -0.17
CA ALA A 36 -18.17 -3.91 -0.26
C ALA A 36 -19.58 -4.41 0.06
N ALA A 37 -20.37 -3.55 0.69
CA ALA A 37 -21.79 -3.76 0.95
C ALA A 37 -22.56 -2.45 0.76
N PRO A 38 -23.87 -2.51 0.50
CA PRO A 38 -24.71 -1.31 0.58
C PRO A 38 -24.59 -0.69 1.97
N SER A 39 -24.35 0.62 2.01
CA SER A 39 -24.15 1.32 3.29
C SER A 39 -25.45 1.35 4.11
N THR A 40 -25.33 1.00 5.38
CA THR A 40 -26.40 1.15 6.39
C THR A 40 -26.19 2.41 7.24
N THR A 41 -25.10 3.13 7.03
CA THR A 41 -24.80 4.39 7.72
C THR A 41 -25.78 5.48 7.27
N GLN A 42 -26.49 6.10 8.21
CA GLN A 42 -27.57 7.04 7.93
C GLN A 42 -27.16 8.20 7.01
N SER A 43 -25.95 8.72 7.18
CA SER A 43 -25.39 9.79 6.34
C SER A 43 -24.91 9.33 4.95
N CYS A 44 -24.86 8.02 4.72
CA CYS A 44 -24.38 7.40 3.50
C CYS A 44 -25.40 6.45 2.87
N LEU A 45 -26.69 6.61 3.17
CA LEU A 45 -27.74 5.81 2.55
C LEU A 45 -27.73 5.98 1.02
N GLY A 46 -27.72 4.84 0.32
CA GLY A 46 -27.62 4.81 -1.15
C GLY A 46 -26.20 4.75 -1.69
N ALA A 47 -25.19 4.84 -0.82
CA ALA A 47 -23.79 4.60 -1.15
C ALA A 47 -23.38 3.14 -0.85
N TRP A 48 -22.16 2.81 -1.25
CA TRP A 48 -21.47 1.57 -0.90
C TRP A 48 -20.46 1.84 0.21
N GLU A 49 -20.43 0.95 1.19
CA GLU A 49 -19.43 0.92 2.23
C GLU A 49 -18.35 -0.10 1.83
N TYR A 50 -17.11 0.36 1.77
CA TYR A 50 -15.94 -0.45 1.44
C TYR A 50 -15.13 -0.68 2.70
N THR A 51 -14.84 -1.95 2.98
CA THR A 51 -14.03 -2.36 4.11
C THR A 51 -12.74 -2.98 3.62
N LEU A 52 -11.63 -2.32 3.89
CA LEU A 52 -10.27 -2.81 3.65
C LEU A 52 -9.76 -3.53 4.90
N SER A 53 -9.41 -4.79 4.78
CA SER A 53 -8.61 -5.53 5.76
C SER A 53 -7.16 -5.53 5.31
N LEU A 54 -6.26 -5.06 6.16
CA LEU A 54 -4.84 -4.87 5.86
C LEU A 54 -3.97 -5.63 6.86
N THR A 55 -2.87 -6.20 6.37
CA THR A 55 -1.78 -6.73 7.18
C THR A 55 -0.45 -6.17 6.67
N TRP A 56 0.50 -5.94 7.59
CA TRP A 56 1.81 -5.44 7.21
C TRP A 56 2.93 -5.98 8.10
N ASP A 57 4.14 -5.97 7.53
CA ASP A 57 5.42 -6.08 8.20
C ASP A 57 6.37 -5.11 7.52
N THR A 58 6.88 -4.13 8.25
CA THR A 58 7.79 -3.15 7.67
C THR A 58 9.15 -3.76 7.32
N GLY A 59 9.47 -4.96 7.80
CA GLY A 59 10.77 -5.58 7.61
C GLY A 59 11.93 -4.81 8.25
N THR A 60 11.65 -3.74 8.99
CA THR A 60 12.62 -2.88 9.64
C THR A 60 12.34 -2.79 11.14
N ARG A 61 13.22 -2.06 11.87
CA ARG A 61 12.97 -1.68 13.27
C ARG A 61 12.01 -0.50 13.42
N TYR A 62 11.56 0.07 12.32
CA TYR A 62 10.72 1.25 12.32
C TYR A 62 9.25 0.88 12.10
N ALA A 63 8.39 1.49 12.88
CA ALA A 63 6.95 1.29 12.82
C ALA A 63 6.36 1.81 11.50
N LEU A 64 5.14 1.39 11.18
CA LEU A 64 4.36 1.95 10.10
C LEU A 64 4.19 3.47 10.29
N SER A 65 4.51 4.26 9.26
CA SER A 65 4.20 5.68 9.18
C SER A 65 2.79 5.89 8.63
N HIS A 66 2.54 5.38 7.45
CA HIS A 66 1.26 5.43 6.76
C HIS A 66 1.23 4.36 5.67
N PHE A 67 0.08 4.18 5.07
CA PHE A 67 -0.06 3.43 3.84
C PHE A 67 -1.00 4.14 2.87
N ASP A 68 -0.86 3.84 1.59
CA ASP A 68 -1.62 4.43 0.52
C ASP A 68 -2.31 3.38 -0.34
N LEU A 69 -3.52 3.71 -0.77
CA LEU A 69 -4.21 3.06 -1.86
C LEU A 69 -3.96 3.88 -3.12
N LEU A 70 -3.23 3.31 -4.06
CA LEU A 70 -2.98 3.93 -5.35
C LEU A 70 -4.23 3.79 -6.22
N ILE A 71 -4.91 4.90 -6.49
CA ILE A 71 -6.22 4.89 -7.15
C ILE A 71 -6.11 5.17 -8.64
N ALA A 72 -5.18 6.03 -9.04
CA ALA A 72 -5.02 6.41 -10.43
C ALA A 72 -4.07 5.46 -11.16
N HIS A 73 -4.49 5.05 -12.35
CA HIS A 73 -3.61 4.36 -13.29
C HIS A 73 -2.93 5.39 -14.20
N PRO A 74 -1.65 5.23 -14.53
CA PRO A 74 -0.98 6.07 -15.51
C PRO A 74 -1.78 6.11 -16.82
N GLY A 75 -2.30 7.28 -17.18
CA GLY A 75 -3.11 7.47 -18.39
C GLY A 75 -4.62 7.47 -18.18
N GLY A 76 -5.11 7.31 -16.95
CA GLY A 76 -6.53 7.44 -16.62
C GLY A 76 -7.03 8.89 -16.69
N ASN A 77 -8.34 9.05 -16.95
CA ASN A 77 -9.03 10.37 -16.95
C ASN A 77 -9.50 10.78 -15.55
N CYS A 78 -9.05 10.12 -14.50
CA CYS A 78 -9.36 10.48 -13.13
C CYS A 78 -8.69 11.80 -12.77
N ASN A 79 -9.48 12.74 -12.29
CA ASN A 79 -8.95 13.95 -11.68
C ASN A 79 -9.40 14.01 -10.21
N CYS A 80 -8.71 14.82 -9.44
CA CYS A 80 -8.96 14.98 -8.02
C CYS A 80 -10.41 15.32 -7.69
N GLN A 81 -11.03 16.18 -8.49
CA GLN A 81 -12.41 16.61 -8.24
C GLN A 81 -13.39 15.44 -8.37
N ASN A 82 -13.25 14.63 -9.42
CA ASN A 82 -14.12 13.49 -9.65
C ASN A 82 -13.95 12.43 -8.55
N LEU A 83 -12.71 12.15 -8.13
CA LEU A 83 -12.44 11.19 -7.08
C LEU A 83 -12.86 11.68 -5.70
N ASN A 84 -12.69 12.98 -5.41
CA ASN A 84 -13.16 13.55 -4.16
C ASN A 84 -14.69 13.43 -4.03
N GLN A 85 -15.44 13.67 -5.12
CA GLN A 85 -16.88 13.45 -5.13
C GLN A 85 -17.25 11.97 -4.97
N ALA A 86 -16.42 11.07 -5.50
CA ALA A 86 -16.67 9.64 -5.50
C ALA A 86 -16.33 8.95 -4.17
N LEU A 87 -15.27 9.38 -3.48
CA LEU A 87 -14.69 8.65 -2.34
C LEU A 87 -14.78 9.40 -1.01
N ASN A 88 -15.15 10.65 -1.02
CA ASN A 88 -15.18 11.49 0.18
C ASN A 88 -16.61 11.82 0.64
N TRP A 89 -17.51 10.85 0.54
CA TRP A 89 -18.87 11.01 1.07
C TRP A 89 -18.86 11.19 2.60
N LEU A 90 -18.01 10.41 3.27
CA LEU A 90 -17.53 10.62 4.64
C LEU A 90 -16.01 10.44 4.61
N SER A 91 -15.33 11.13 5.49
CA SER A 91 -13.86 10.93 5.65
C SER A 91 -13.57 9.47 5.94
N PRO A 92 -12.67 8.85 5.18
CA PRO A 92 -12.24 7.49 5.45
C PRO A 92 -11.64 7.39 6.85
N ILE A 93 -11.89 6.28 7.52
CA ILE A 93 -11.40 6.01 8.88
C ILE A 93 -10.85 4.60 8.97
N GLY A 94 -10.05 4.34 10.00
CA GLY A 94 -9.54 3.00 10.26
C GLY A 94 -9.16 2.77 11.70
N ILE A 95 -8.95 1.50 12.01
CA ILE A 95 -8.43 1.05 13.30
C ILE A 95 -7.47 -0.12 13.07
N SER A 96 -6.37 -0.15 13.79
CA SER A 96 -5.41 -1.24 13.74
C SER A 96 -4.96 -1.69 15.13
N SER A 97 -4.27 -2.84 15.17
CA SER A 97 -3.44 -3.20 16.31
C SER A 97 -2.31 -2.18 16.48
N GLY A 98 -1.92 -1.95 17.73
CA GLY A 98 -0.85 -1.03 18.08
C GLY A 98 0.16 -1.63 19.06
N GLU A 99 1.18 -0.84 19.36
CA GLU A 99 2.19 -1.10 20.37
C GLU A 99 2.10 -0.06 21.50
N PRO A 100 2.11 -0.49 22.78
CA PRO A 100 2.24 -1.88 23.25
C PRO A 100 1.03 -2.75 22.90
N ALA A 101 1.25 -4.09 22.89
CA ALA A 101 0.21 -5.05 22.55
C ALA A 101 -1.07 -4.84 23.37
N GLY A 102 -2.22 -4.90 22.70
CA GLY A 102 -3.54 -4.69 23.29
C GLY A 102 -4.06 -3.26 23.19
N CYS A 103 -3.29 -2.30 22.68
CA CYS A 103 -3.81 -1.00 22.31
C CYS A 103 -4.27 -0.99 20.83
N SER A 104 -5.11 -0.01 20.50
CA SER A 104 -5.63 0.18 19.14
C SER A 104 -5.31 1.58 18.65
N VAL A 105 -4.84 1.68 17.42
CA VAL A 105 -4.53 2.94 16.74
C VAL A 105 -5.66 3.29 15.79
N SER A 106 -6.20 4.50 15.92
CA SER A 106 -7.14 5.06 14.97
C SER A 106 -6.41 5.67 13.77
N TYR A 107 -7.07 5.68 12.62
CA TYR A 107 -6.54 6.27 11.40
C TYR A 107 -7.55 7.26 10.82
N GLU A 108 -7.03 8.31 10.24
CA GLU A 108 -7.76 9.16 9.32
C GLU A 108 -7.30 8.88 7.89
N GLY A 109 -8.27 8.86 6.98
CA GLY A 109 -8.02 8.72 5.56
C GLY A 109 -8.39 9.99 4.82
N PHE A 110 -7.61 10.33 3.79
CA PHE A 110 -7.89 11.45 2.92
C PHE A 110 -7.38 11.22 1.50
N LEU A 111 -8.09 11.80 0.54
CA LEU A 111 -7.67 11.80 -0.84
C LEU A 111 -6.53 12.79 -1.04
N ASN A 112 -5.36 12.30 -1.41
CA ASN A 112 -4.22 13.13 -1.76
C ASN A 112 -4.11 13.25 -3.29
N CYS A 113 -4.30 14.46 -3.78
CA CYS A 113 -4.36 14.77 -5.21
C CYS A 113 -3.01 15.14 -5.82
N THR A 114 -2.02 15.34 -5.00
CA THR A 114 -0.66 15.72 -5.41
C THR A 114 0.34 14.57 -5.29
N GLY A 115 -0.16 13.39 -4.92
CA GLY A 115 0.66 12.23 -4.66
C GLY A 115 1.35 12.27 -3.31
N ASP A 116 2.21 11.30 -3.06
CA ASP A 116 3.00 11.24 -1.85
C ASP A 116 4.49 11.27 -2.19
N PRO A 117 5.21 12.34 -1.82
CA PRO A 117 6.64 12.47 -2.12
C PRO A 117 7.49 11.41 -1.39
N SER A 118 6.99 10.78 -0.32
CA SER A 118 7.74 9.73 0.39
C SER A 118 7.85 8.43 -0.41
N ILE A 119 6.97 8.25 -1.40
CA ILE A 119 6.96 7.07 -2.30
C ILE A 119 7.24 7.45 -3.76
N ASP A 120 7.63 8.71 -4.01
CA ASP A 120 7.90 9.26 -5.35
C ASP A 120 6.72 9.07 -6.33
N ILE A 121 5.50 9.15 -5.80
CA ILE A 121 4.26 9.07 -6.59
C ILE A 121 3.63 10.44 -6.66
N THR A 122 3.32 10.87 -7.88
CA THR A 122 2.63 12.14 -8.17
C THR A 122 1.17 11.96 -8.55
N ASP A 123 0.69 10.72 -8.56
CA ASP A 123 -0.67 10.35 -8.90
C ASP A 123 -1.62 10.43 -7.69
N LEU A 124 -2.90 10.31 -7.99
CA LEU A 124 -3.98 10.31 -7.00
C LEU A 124 -3.93 9.07 -6.12
N LEU A 125 -3.99 9.27 -4.81
CA LEU A 125 -4.01 8.19 -3.83
C LEU A 125 -4.96 8.50 -2.67
N LEU A 126 -5.43 7.45 -2.02
CA LEU A 126 -6.14 7.53 -0.74
C LEU A 126 -5.16 7.15 0.35
N LYS A 127 -4.74 8.15 1.13
CA LYS A 127 -3.75 8.01 2.19
C LYS A 127 -4.44 7.74 3.53
N PHE A 128 -3.88 6.83 4.31
CA PHE A 128 -4.29 6.56 5.69
C PHE A 128 -3.14 6.84 6.65
N GLU A 129 -3.32 7.82 7.51
CA GLU A 129 -2.36 8.22 8.53
C GLU A 129 -2.84 7.83 9.93
N PRO A 130 -1.97 7.24 10.77
CA PRO A 130 -2.33 6.92 12.14
C PRO A 130 -2.45 8.18 13.01
N ILE A 131 -3.49 8.22 13.81
CA ILE A 131 -3.65 9.21 14.87
C ILE A 131 -2.93 8.67 16.11
N GLU A 132 -1.67 9.01 16.22
CA GLU A 132 -0.81 8.50 17.30
C GLU A 132 -1.05 9.16 18.63
N SER A 133 -0.95 8.37 19.69
CA SER A 133 -0.90 8.87 21.05
C SER A 133 0.45 8.52 21.70
N ALA A 134 0.72 9.12 22.86
CA ALA A 134 1.92 8.78 23.62
C ALA A 134 1.95 7.29 24.03
N ASP A 135 0.76 6.71 24.24
CA ASP A 135 0.59 5.39 24.84
C ASP A 135 0.29 4.28 23.80
N CYS A 136 0.01 4.66 22.53
CA CYS A 136 -0.31 3.70 21.49
C CYS A 136 0.12 4.20 20.11
N LYS A 137 0.91 3.39 19.42
CA LYS A 137 1.46 3.69 18.08
C LYS A 137 1.33 2.47 17.20
N PRO A 138 1.35 2.59 15.85
CA PRO A 138 1.49 1.45 14.98
C PRO A 138 2.77 0.68 15.28
N GLY A 139 2.71 -0.66 15.18
CA GLY A 139 3.90 -1.50 15.30
C GLY A 139 4.69 -1.61 14.00
N THR A 140 5.81 -2.32 14.06
CA THR A 140 6.55 -2.77 12.87
C THR A 140 5.76 -3.80 12.09
N THR A 141 4.95 -4.60 12.79
CA THR A 141 3.97 -5.52 12.22
C THR A 141 2.59 -5.18 12.73
N GLY A 142 1.57 -5.50 11.95
CA GLY A 142 0.20 -5.26 12.40
C GLY A 142 -0.87 -5.68 11.42
N GLN A 143 -2.09 -5.48 11.88
CA GLN A 143 -3.29 -5.67 11.08
C GLN A 143 -4.33 -4.61 11.42
N GLY A 144 -5.15 -4.24 10.44
CA GLY A 144 -6.17 -3.22 10.63
C GLY A 144 -7.36 -3.40 9.70
N THR A 145 -8.41 -2.64 10.03
CA THR A 145 -9.63 -2.53 9.22
C THR A 145 -9.90 -1.06 8.96
N TYR A 146 -10.17 -0.73 7.71
CA TYR A 146 -10.36 0.64 7.25
C TYR A 146 -11.62 0.73 6.42
N THR A 147 -12.36 1.83 6.57
CA THR A 147 -13.66 2.01 5.92
C THR A 147 -13.68 3.31 5.14
N PHE A 148 -14.19 3.25 3.93
CA PHE A 148 -14.49 4.41 3.09
C PHE A 148 -15.81 4.19 2.34
N PHE A 149 -16.39 5.27 1.83
CA PHE A 149 -17.71 5.25 1.19
C PHE A 149 -17.64 5.80 -0.22
N SER A 150 -18.39 5.19 -1.12
CA SER A 150 -18.46 5.61 -2.51
C SER A 150 -19.89 5.53 -3.06
N ALA A 151 -20.24 6.45 -3.91
CA ALA A 151 -21.48 6.37 -4.71
C ALA A 151 -21.40 5.30 -5.80
N TYR A 152 -20.20 4.83 -6.15
CA TYR A 152 -19.98 3.88 -7.22
C TYR A 152 -20.06 2.44 -6.72
N PRO A 153 -20.71 1.55 -7.48
CA PRO A 153 -20.80 0.14 -7.13
C PRO A 153 -19.44 -0.55 -7.21
N PRO A 154 -19.27 -1.69 -6.51
CA PRO A 154 -18.01 -2.44 -6.52
C PRO A 154 -17.72 -3.04 -7.90
N ALA A 155 -16.44 -2.95 -8.29
CA ALA A 155 -15.85 -3.61 -9.44
C ALA A 155 -14.63 -4.42 -9.00
N PRO A 156 -14.26 -5.52 -9.69
CA PRO A 156 -13.07 -6.28 -9.39
C PRO A 156 -11.79 -5.42 -9.48
N ILE A 157 -10.86 -5.64 -8.57
CA ILE A 157 -9.51 -5.04 -8.62
C ILE A 157 -8.66 -5.88 -9.55
N SER A 158 -7.95 -5.26 -10.48
CA SER A 158 -7.13 -5.94 -11.49
C SER A 158 -5.63 -5.91 -11.22
N GLU A 159 -5.15 -5.01 -10.34
CA GLU A 159 -3.71 -4.80 -10.11
C GLU A 159 -3.38 -4.51 -8.63
N PRO A 160 -2.12 -4.76 -8.21
CA PRO A 160 -1.64 -4.41 -6.86
C PRO A 160 -1.58 -2.89 -6.69
N ASN A 161 -2.26 -2.38 -5.66
CA ASN A 161 -2.52 -0.95 -5.47
C ASN A 161 -2.23 -0.47 -4.04
N LEU A 162 -1.38 -1.17 -3.29
CA LEU A 162 -0.98 -0.76 -1.94
C LEU A 162 0.47 -0.33 -1.89
N SER A 163 0.75 0.72 -1.15
CA SER A 163 2.09 1.07 -0.71
C SER A 163 2.14 1.27 0.81
N LEU A 164 3.29 0.97 1.40
CA LEU A 164 3.58 1.14 2.81
C LEU A 164 4.84 1.97 2.97
N VAL A 165 4.82 2.91 3.91
CA VAL A 165 5.96 3.74 4.28
C VAL A 165 6.27 3.57 5.76
N ASP A 166 7.53 3.31 6.09
CA ASP A 166 7.98 3.29 7.48
C ASP A 166 8.17 4.70 8.06
N LYS A 167 8.29 4.80 9.38
CA LYS A 167 8.37 6.07 10.11
C LYS A 167 9.49 7.03 9.66
N PHE A 168 10.49 6.54 8.99
CA PHE A 168 11.60 7.38 8.53
C PHE A 168 11.66 7.52 7.01
N GLY A 169 10.67 6.97 6.29
CA GLY A 169 10.63 6.99 4.83
C GLY A 169 11.84 6.31 4.19
N GLN A 170 12.52 5.43 4.95
CA GLN A 170 13.70 4.73 4.46
C GLN A 170 13.35 3.47 3.68
N LEU A 171 12.15 2.97 3.90
CA LEU A 171 11.61 1.83 3.20
C LEU A 171 10.21 2.12 2.70
N VAL A 172 10.04 1.88 1.42
CA VAL A 172 8.75 1.84 0.75
C VAL A 172 8.56 0.44 0.21
N CYS A 173 7.44 -0.19 0.50
CA CYS A 173 7.08 -1.43 -0.17
C CYS A 173 5.69 -1.37 -0.78
N TYR A 174 5.53 -2.19 -1.81
CA TYR A 174 4.29 -2.33 -2.55
C TYR A 174 3.75 -3.73 -2.36
N GLY A 175 2.43 -3.85 -2.32
CA GLY A 175 1.79 -5.13 -2.11
C GLY A 175 0.46 -5.29 -2.80
N PRO A 176 -0.05 -6.53 -2.86
CA PRO A 176 -1.30 -6.82 -3.54
C PRO A 176 -2.50 -6.30 -2.76
N LEU A 177 -3.45 -5.73 -3.50
CA LEU A 177 -4.80 -5.50 -3.06
C LEU A 177 -5.73 -6.44 -3.82
N THR A 178 -6.58 -7.15 -3.11
CA THR A 178 -7.53 -8.10 -3.69
C THR A 178 -8.97 -7.70 -3.37
N GLY A 179 -9.94 -8.32 -4.06
CA GLY A 179 -11.36 -8.10 -3.81
C GLY A 179 -11.99 -7.10 -4.77
N VAL A 180 -12.68 -6.09 -4.22
CA VAL A 180 -13.45 -5.12 -5.01
C VAL A 180 -13.07 -3.69 -4.65
N PHE A 181 -13.20 -2.78 -5.61
CA PHE A 181 -13.01 -1.35 -5.43
C PHE A 181 -14.13 -0.59 -6.15
N PRO A 182 -14.41 0.68 -5.81
CA PRO A 182 -15.37 1.47 -6.57
C PRO A 182 -15.05 1.48 -8.06
N GLY A 183 -16.01 1.08 -8.90
CA GLY A 183 -15.89 1.13 -10.36
C GLY A 183 -15.93 2.56 -10.86
N LEU A 184 -14.84 3.29 -10.70
CA LEU A 184 -14.76 4.70 -11.06
C LEU A 184 -14.87 4.87 -12.58
N PRO A 185 -15.53 5.94 -13.05
CA PRO A 185 -15.75 6.19 -14.48
C PRO A 185 -14.44 6.48 -15.24
N CYS A 186 -13.36 6.67 -14.51
CA CYS A 186 -12.01 6.92 -15.02
C CYS A 186 -11.16 5.64 -15.05
N ASP A 187 -11.67 4.53 -14.55
CA ASP A 187 -11.01 3.23 -14.69
C ASP A 187 -11.21 2.73 -16.12
N PRO A 188 -10.15 2.45 -16.90
CA PRO A 188 -10.29 1.90 -18.25
C PRO A 188 -11.04 0.56 -18.27
N THR A 189 -10.97 -0.23 -17.19
CA THR A 189 -11.78 -1.45 -17.05
C THR A 189 -13.27 -1.17 -16.85
N ALA A 190 -13.64 -0.09 -16.19
CA ALA A 190 -15.04 0.30 -16.01
C ALA A 190 -15.70 0.76 -17.33
N THR A 191 -14.93 1.25 -18.29
CA THR A 191 -15.42 1.63 -19.62
C THR A 191 -15.63 0.43 -20.53
N GLU A 192 -14.86 -0.64 -20.38
CA GLU A 192 -15.10 -1.90 -21.12
C GLU A 192 -16.33 -2.67 -20.59
N ALA A 193 -16.65 -2.53 -19.31
CA ALA A 193 -17.88 -3.05 -18.70
C ALA A 193 -19.16 -2.34 -19.19
N ARG A 194 -19.06 -1.28 -20.00
CA ARG A 194 -20.20 -0.72 -20.71
C ARG A 194 -20.76 -1.74 -21.68
N SER A 195 -21.66 -2.48 -21.12
CA SER A 195 -22.68 -3.35 -21.67
C SER A 195 -22.49 -3.75 -23.14
N TRP A 196 -22.38 -5.05 -23.33
CA TRP A 196 -22.65 -5.71 -24.62
C TRP A 196 -23.89 -5.16 -25.33
N GLY A 197 -24.81 -4.50 -24.62
CA GLY A 197 -25.97 -3.79 -25.15
C GLY A 197 -25.63 -2.52 -25.94
N SER A 198 -24.64 -1.73 -25.51
CA SER A 198 -24.22 -0.53 -26.23
C SER A 198 -23.35 -0.83 -27.46
N GLN A 199 -22.59 -1.92 -27.43
CA GLN A 199 -21.84 -2.36 -28.62
C GLN A 199 -22.77 -2.87 -29.73
N LYS A 200 -23.88 -3.55 -29.42
CA LYS A 200 -24.87 -3.97 -30.42
C LYS A 200 -25.59 -2.81 -31.10
N ALA A 201 -25.71 -1.67 -30.42
CA ALA A 201 -26.39 -0.48 -30.99
C ALA A 201 -25.52 0.26 -32.04
N SER A 202 -24.20 0.07 -32.03
CA SER A 202 -23.28 0.69 -33.02
C SER A 202 -23.10 -0.12 -34.33
N TYR A 203 -23.71 -1.31 -34.41
CA TYR A 203 -23.65 -2.18 -35.59
C TYR A 203 -25.01 -2.28 -36.35
N ARG A 204 -25.93 -1.34 -36.12
CA ARG A 204 -27.21 -1.21 -36.88
C ARG A 204 -27.26 0.04 -37.71
#